data_d37bdb13b644f9e19c073c089d082003
#
_entry.id   d37bdb13b644f9e19c073c089d082003
#
_cell.length_a   1.000
_cell.length_b   1.000
_cell.length_c   1.000
_cell.angle_alpha   90.00
_cell.angle_beta   90.00
_cell.angle_gamma   90.00
#
_symmetry.space_group_name_H-M   'P 1'
#
loop_
_entity.id
_entity.type
_entity.pdbx_description
1 polymer ?
#
loop_
_entity_poly.entity_id
_entity_poly.type
_entity_poly.pdbx_seq_one_letter_code
_entity_poly.pdbx_strand_id
1 'polypeptide(L)'
;MPTGYDVQALRAREYPWAARGDAIHLDHASIGVIPQRSRDALAEYNDKRAEMHAMRAEDFFPRLDRARALIAQLLGASAEEIALTTSTSWGINLAAYALPLGPGDLVLGSEGEFPANVYPWMSASKARGFSYELIPMIGRMVDQATILRRIATDPRVKGVALSWVSFWTGERIDLDAIGSACRARGIWFAVDAIQGLGPCTLDLSRTPVDIVSGGAQKWLCSPWGAAFAYVRGDLIAQLEPPAAGWLSQASAGDFSRFLDYDPAWRSDAQRFEVGSLPIQDFVGMNATLELLLELGPAHIERHVASLVERLVSGLGARGDLELYTPRDPTRRAAIVAVRTPDVAADSQRLRAANIVHAVRE
;
A
#
# COMPACT_ATOMS: atom_id res chain seq x y z
N MET A 1 11.41 22.66 10.40
CA MET A 1 12.78 22.18 10.07
C MET A 1 12.91 22.11 8.56
N PRO A 2 14.06 22.40 7.95
CA PRO A 2 14.20 22.26 6.50
C PRO A 2 13.91 20.81 6.08
N THR A 3 13.23 20.65 4.97
CA THR A 3 12.81 19.35 4.40
C THR A 3 13.97 18.45 3.98
N GLY A 4 15.21 18.94 3.96
CA GLY A 4 16.38 18.23 3.40
C GLY A 4 16.48 18.34 1.87
N TYR A 5 15.46 18.89 1.19
CA TYR A 5 15.43 19.15 -0.25
C TYR A 5 14.67 20.44 -0.57
N ASP A 6 14.98 21.05 -1.72
CA ASP A 6 14.29 22.24 -2.23
C ASP A 6 12.96 21.83 -2.90
N VAL A 7 11.84 22.12 -2.20
CA VAL A 7 10.50 21.80 -2.68
C VAL A 7 10.15 22.52 -3.98
N GLN A 8 10.63 23.75 -4.20
CA GLN A 8 10.32 24.51 -5.41
C GLN A 8 11.10 23.97 -6.63
N ALA A 9 12.37 23.68 -6.44
CA ALA A 9 13.18 23.02 -7.47
C ALA A 9 12.62 21.63 -7.82
N LEU A 10 12.17 20.86 -6.81
CA LEU A 10 11.52 19.56 -7.02
C LEU A 10 10.23 19.70 -7.84
N ARG A 11 9.35 20.64 -7.48
CA ARG A 11 8.11 20.90 -8.23
C ARG A 11 8.40 21.31 -9.68
N ALA A 12 9.35 22.20 -9.90
CA ALA A 12 9.70 22.64 -11.25
C ALA A 12 10.19 21.47 -12.12
N ARG A 13 10.95 20.55 -11.55
CA ARG A 13 11.52 19.41 -12.26
C ARG A 13 10.50 18.27 -12.46
N GLU A 14 9.83 17.85 -11.40
CA GLU A 14 9.03 16.61 -11.41
C GLU A 14 7.52 16.88 -11.63
N TYR A 15 7.03 18.08 -11.28
CA TYR A 15 5.61 18.45 -11.35
C TYR A 15 5.45 19.88 -11.93
N PRO A 16 5.87 20.13 -13.18
CA PRO A 16 5.90 21.49 -13.74
C PRO A 16 4.53 22.20 -13.75
N TRP A 17 3.42 21.46 -13.86
CA TRP A 17 2.07 22.01 -13.75
C TRP A 17 1.80 22.61 -12.36
N ALA A 18 2.29 21.96 -11.29
CA ALA A 18 2.15 22.45 -9.92
C ALA A 18 3.05 23.68 -9.67
N ALA A 19 4.22 23.73 -10.32
CA ALA A 19 5.11 24.90 -10.25
C ALA A 19 4.50 26.13 -10.94
N ARG A 20 3.72 25.94 -12.02
CA ARG A 20 2.97 27.03 -12.69
C ARG A 20 1.73 27.48 -11.92
N GLY A 21 1.28 26.69 -10.92
CA GLY A 21 0.05 26.98 -10.17
C GLY A 21 -1.24 26.64 -10.94
N ASP A 22 -1.18 25.73 -11.90
CA ASP A 22 -2.33 25.35 -12.74
C ASP A 22 -3.48 24.76 -11.89
N ALA A 23 -3.13 24.01 -10.83
CA ALA A 23 -4.09 23.43 -9.89
C ALA A 23 -3.41 23.10 -8.54
N ILE A 24 -4.24 22.84 -7.52
CA ILE A 24 -3.82 22.24 -6.24
C ILE A 24 -4.40 20.83 -6.17
N HIS A 25 -3.55 19.80 -6.15
CA HIS A 25 -3.98 18.41 -6.05
C HIS A 25 -3.93 17.92 -4.61
N LEU A 26 -5.11 17.66 -4.01
CA LEU A 26 -5.27 17.15 -2.64
C LEU A 26 -5.89 15.74 -2.59
N ASP A 27 -5.94 15.03 -3.71
CA ASP A 27 -6.63 13.74 -3.81
C ASP A 27 -5.67 12.56 -4.09
N HIS A 28 -4.49 12.55 -3.48
CA HIS A 28 -3.58 11.39 -3.53
C HIS A 28 -4.19 10.12 -2.94
N ALA A 29 -5.16 10.26 -2.04
CA ALA A 29 -5.90 9.12 -1.48
C ALA A 29 -6.72 8.35 -2.52
N SER A 30 -7.11 8.99 -3.62
CA SER A 30 -7.74 8.34 -4.78
C SER A 30 -6.69 7.95 -5.81
N ILE A 31 -5.84 8.91 -6.23
CA ILE A 31 -4.79 8.71 -7.23
C ILE A 31 -3.64 9.70 -7.04
N GLY A 32 -2.41 9.20 -7.06
CA GLY A 32 -1.19 10.01 -7.04
C GLY A 32 -0.84 10.57 -8.42
N VAL A 33 -0.11 11.67 -8.42
CA VAL A 33 0.37 12.30 -9.66
C VAL A 33 1.71 11.71 -10.05
N ILE A 34 1.82 11.18 -11.26
CA ILE A 34 3.06 10.61 -11.80
C ILE A 34 4.11 11.71 -12.02
N PRO A 35 5.33 11.61 -11.44
CA PRO A 35 6.40 12.58 -11.65
C PRO A 35 6.96 12.53 -13.06
N GLN A 36 7.65 13.61 -13.49
CA GLN A 36 8.19 13.74 -14.85
C GLN A 36 9.14 12.59 -15.19
N ARG A 37 10.05 12.20 -14.27
CA ARG A 37 10.98 11.09 -14.50
C ARG A 37 10.29 9.75 -14.76
N SER A 38 9.13 9.50 -14.12
CA SER A 38 8.35 8.29 -14.39
C SER A 38 7.70 8.34 -15.78
N ARG A 39 7.18 9.51 -16.18
CA ARG A 39 6.64 9.72 -17.52
C ARG A 39 7.71 9.50 -18.60
N ASP A 40 8.92 10.03 -18.38
CA ASP A 40 10.03 9.90 -19.31
C ASP A 40 10.48 8.44 -19.44
N ALA A 41 10.59 7.71 -18.32
CA ALA A 41 10.91 6.29 -18.31
C ALA A 41 9.86 5.43 -19.03
N LEU A 42 8.57 5.75 -18.85
CA LEU A 42 7.47 5.09 -19.56
C LEU A 42 7.52 5.36 -21.07
N ALA A 43 7.79 6.61 -21.47
CA ALA A 43 7.90 6.97 -22.88
C ALA A 43 9.07 6.23 -23.53
N GLU A 44 10.27 6.28 -22.93
CA GLU A 44 11.44 5.55 -23.44
C GLU A 44 11.18 4.05 -23.59
N TYR A 45 10.56 3.41 -22.57
CA TYR A 45 10.24 2.01 -22.64
C TYR A 45 9.26 1.65 -23.74
N ASN A 46 8.21 2.48 -23.93
CA ASN A 46 7.21 2.27 -24.96
C ASN A 46 7.77 2.51 -26.36
N ASP A 47 8.67 3.48 -26.55
CA ASP A 47 9.37 3.73 -27.81
C ASP A 47 10.23 2.50 -28.20
N LYS A 48 11.02 1.97 -27.27
CA LYS A 48 11.77 0.72 -27.47
C LYS A 48 10.84 -0.46 -27.83
N ARG A 49 9.71 -0.57 -27.13
CA ARG A 49 8.74 -1.65 -27.37
C ARG A 49 8.04 -1.53 -28.72
N ALA A 50 7.83 -0.32 -29.22
CA ALA A 50 7.32 -0.08 -30.57
C ALA A 50 8.31 -0.56 -31.64
N GLU A 51 9.60 -0.57 -31.33
CA GLU A 51 10.68 -1.06 -32.17
C GLU A 51 11.36 -2.28 -31.54
N MET A 52 10.70 -3.45 -31.56
CA MET A 52 11.12 -4.64 -30.78
C MET A 52 12.58 -5.04 -30.98
N HIS A 53 13.21 -4.70 -32.12
CA HIS A 53 14.64 -4.91 -32.34
C HIS A 53 15.54 -4.02 -31.43
N ALA A 54 14.99 -2.98 -30.82
CA ALA A 54 15.68 -2.14 -29.84
C ALA A 54 15.64 -2.70 -28.42
N MET A 55 14.71 -3.63 -28.12
CA MET A 55 14.62 -4.28 -26.82
C MET A 55 15.84 -5.15 -26.52
N ARG A 56 16.25 -5.20 -25.26
CA ARG A 56 17.36 -6.02 -24.77
C ARG A 56 16.90 -6.87 -23.57
N ALA A 57 17.68 -7.85 -23.18
CA ALA A 57 17.36 -8.73 -22.06
C ALA A 57 17.11 -7.96 -20.75
N GLU A 58 17.87 -6.89 -20.52
CA GLU A 58 17.73 -6.00 -19.35
C GLU A 58 16.44 -5.19 -19.32
N ASP A 59 15.70 -5.10 -20.42
CA ASP A 59 14.42 -4.41 -20.50
C ASP A 59 13.24 -5.27 -20.01
N PHE A 60 13.47 -6.51 -19.62
CA PHE A 60 12.46 -7.44 -19.16
C PHE A 60 12.58 -7.75 -17.66
N PHE A 61 12.99 -8.95 -17.29
CA PHE A 61 13.03 -9.41 -15.88
C PHE A 61 13.91 -8.54 -14.97
N PRO A 62 15.06 -8.03 -15.39
CA PRO A 62 15.86 -7.12 -14.55
C PRO A 62 15.10 -5.85 -14.10
N ARG A 63 14.09 -5.41 -14.87
CA ARG A 63 13.22 -4.29 -14.43
C ARG A 63 12.32 -4.69 -13.26
N LEU A 64 11.86 -5.94 -13.24
CA LEU A 64 11.07 -6.50 -12.13
C LEU A 64 11.96 -6.74 -10.89
N ASP A 65 13.18 -7.24 -11.08
CA ASP A 65 14.14 -7.42 -9.98
C ASP A 65 14.50 -6.07 -9.35
N ARG A 66 14.66 -5.03 -10.17
CA ARG A 66 14.87 -3.67 -9.68
C ARG A 66 13.68 -3.18 -8.85
N ALA A 67 12.45 -3.47 -9.28
CA ALA A 67 11.24 -3.11 -8.53
C ALA A 67 11.23 -3.77 -7.14
N ARG A 68 11.53 -5.07 -7.05
CA ARG A 68 11.61 -5.78 -5.76
C ARG A 68 12.66 -5.16 -4.84
N ALA A 69 13.85 -4.87 -5.38
CA ALA A 69 14.93 -4.25 -4.61
C ALA A 69 14.55 -2.85 -4.06
N LEU A 70 13.90 -2.01 -4.87
CA LEU A 70 13.46 -0.67 -4.45
C LEU A 70 12.33 -0.72 -3.43
N ILE A 71 11.37 -1.64 -3.58
CA ILE A 71 10.30 -1.87 -2.61
C ILE A 71 10.90 -2.38 -1.29
N ALA A 72 11.79 -3.36 -1.36
CA ALA A 72 12.48 -3.89 -0.18
C ALA A 72 13.24 -2.80 0.58
N GLN A 73 13.98 -1.94 -0.13
CA GLN A 73 14.65 -0.79 0.47
C GLN A 73 13.68 0.19 1.12
N LEU A 74 12.52 0.45 0.49
CA LEU A 74 11.48 1.34 1.04
C LEU A 74 10.89 0.79 2.35
N LEU A 75 10.79 -0.54 2.46
CA LEU A 75 10.14 -1.24 3.58
C LEU A 75 11.11 -1.73 4.67
N GLY A 76 12.43 -1.61 4.48
CA GLY A 76 13.40 -2.22 5.38
C GLY A 76 13.33 -3.76 5.36
N ALA A 77 13.10 -4.35 4.19
CA ALA A 77 12.92 -5.78 3.95
C ALA A 77 13.98 -6.34 2.99
N SER A 78 13.93 -7.64 2.70
CA SER A 78 14.72 -8.30 1.66
C SER A 78 13.94 -8.39 0.34
N ALA A 79 14.64 -8.36 -0.80
CA ALA A 79 14.00 -8.49 -2.11
C ALA A 79 13.30 -9.86 -2.30
N GLU A 80 13.81 -10.89 -1.63
CA GLU A 80 13.24 -12.23 -1.60
C GLU A 80 11.88 -12.29 -0.88
N GLU A 81 11.57 -11.30 -0.06
CA GLU A 81 10.29 -11.16 0.65
C GLU A 81 9.22 -10.40 -0.15
N ILE A 82 9.57 -9.92 -1.36
CA ILE A 82 8.68 -9.10 -2.19
C ILE A 82 8.13 -9.90 -3.37
N ALA A 83 6.81 -10.05 -3.42
CA ALA A 83 6.08 -10.51 -4.58
C ALA A 83 5.50 -9.32 -5.34
N LEU A 84 5.75 -9.22 -6.65
CA LEU A 84 5.13 -8.21 -7.49
C LEU A 84 3.71 -8.64 -7.87
N THR A 85 2.79 -7.70 -7.80
CA THR A 85 1.37 -7.94 -8.06
C THR A 85 0.78 -6.81 -8.91
N THR A 86 -0.48 -6.93 -9.28
CA THR A 86 -1.15 -5.90 -10.10
C THR A 86 -2.07 -4.97 -9.29
N SER A 87 -2.30 -5.27 -8.02
CA SER A 87 -3.16 -4.45 -7.15
C SER A 87 -2.99 -4.83 -5.67
N THR A 88 -3.32 -3.91 -4.78
CA THR A 88 -3.46 -4.20 -3.34
C THR A 88 -4.43 -5.36 -3.09
N SER A 89 -5.54 -5.41 -3.82
CA SER A 89 -6.53 -6.50 -3.67
C SER A 89 -5.92 -7.88 -3.91
N TRP A 90 -4.93 -8.01 -4.82
CA TRP A 90 -4.22 -9.28 -5.02
C TRP A 90 -3.46 -9.71 -3.76
N GLY A 91 -2.67 -8.79 -3.15
CA GLY A 91 -1.92 -9.10 -1.93
C GLY A 91 -2.83 -9.41 -0.73
N ILE A 92 -4.00 -8.76 -0.62
CA ILE A 92 -4.98 -9.11 0.42
C ILE A 92 -5.61 -10.49 0.15
N ASN A 93 -5.90 -10.84 -1.11
CA ASN A 93 -6.33 -12.20 -1.45
C ASN A 93 -5.24 -13.23 -1.14
N LEU A 94 -3.97 -12.93 -1.42
CA LEU A 94 -2.85 -13.77 -1.01
C LEU A 94 -2.91 -14.04 0.50
N ALA A 95 -3.03 -13.01 1.33
CA ALA A 95 -3.13 -13.16 2.78
C ALA A 95 -4.34 -14.02 3.18
N ALA A 96 -5.53 -13.71 2.66
CA ALA A 96 -6.77 -14.36 3.03
C ALA A 96 -6.82 -15.86 2.64
N TYR A 97 -6.18 -16.24 1.54
CA TYR A 97 -6.23 -17.59 1.02
C TYR A 97 -4.99 -18.44 1.33
N ALA A 98 -3.80 -17.83 1.51
CA ALA A 98 -2.58 -18.59 1.81
C ALA A 98 -2.33 -18.82 3.30
N LEU A 99 -2.78 -17.92 4.19
CA LEU A 99 -2.62 -18.12 5.63
C LEU A 99 -3.32 -19.40 6.08
N PRO A 100 -2.72 -20.22 6.98
CA PRO A 100 -3.24 -21.51 7.37
C PRO A 100 -4.40 -21.37 8.39
N LEU A 101 -5.54 -20.85 7.90
CA LEU A 101 -6.77 -20.62 8.64
C LEU A 101 -7.82 -21.69 8.26
N GLY A 102 -8.66 -22.10 9.21
CA GLY A 102 -9.67 -23.13 8.99
C GLY A 102 -10.83 -23.07 9.99
N PRO A 103 -11.70 -24.11 10.02
CA PRO A 103 -12.84 -24.18 10.91
C PRO A 103 -12.44 -24.01 12.38
N GLY A 104 -13.14 -23.12 13.10
CA GLY A 104 -12.84 -22.77 14.48
C GLY A 104 -11.93 -21.55 14.65
N ASP A 105 -11.20 -21.14 13.63
CA ASP A 105 -10.38 -19.94 13.66
C ASP A 105 -11.22 -18.68 13.44
N LEU A 106 -10.72 -17.57 13.96
CA LEU A 106 -11.33 -16.25 13.82
C LEU A 106 -10.29 -15.24 13.31
N VAL A 107 -10.65 -14.51 12.27
CA VAL A 107 -9.92 -13.34 11.80
C VAL A 107 -10.66 -12.08 12.22
N LEU A 108 -9.97 -11.13 12.82
CA LEU A 108 -10.50 -9.82 13.18
C LEU A 108 -10.17 -8.79 12.10
N GLY A 109 -11.17 -8.05 11.66
CA GLY A 109 -11.05 -6.80 10.91
C GLY A 109 -11.65 -5.64 11.69
N SER A 110 -11.83 -4.49 11.06
CA SER A 110 -12.54 -3.35 11.62
C SER A 110 -13.67 -2.91 10.69
N GLU A 111 -14.76 -2.42 11.24
CA GLU A 111 -15.68 -1.61 10.44
C GLU A 111 -14.94 -0.40 9.86
N GLY A 112 -15.46 0.16 8.76
CA GLY A 112 -14.84 1.32 8.09
C GLY A 112 -13.59 0.99 7.26
N GLU A 113 -13.26 -0.29 7.06
CA GLU A 113 -12.25 -0.72 6.11
C GLU A 113 -12.67 -0.45 4.66
N PHE A 114 -11.68 -0.19 3.79
CA PHE A 114 -11.96 -0.18 2.36
C PHE A 114 -12.36 -1.58 1.88
N PRO A 115 -13.35 -1.71 0.97
CA PRO A 115 -13.87 -3.02 0.54
C PRO A 115 -12.81 -4.03 0.07
N ALA A 116 -11.67 -3.56 -0.46
CA ALA A 116 -10.56 -4.42 -0.86
C ALA A 116 -9.94 -5.19 0.31
N ASN A 117 -10.05 -4.68 1.54
CA ASN A 117 -9.60 -5.37 2.76
C ASN A 117 -10.74 -6.05 3.54
N VAL A 118 -11.92 -6.19 2.95
CA VAL A 118 -13.08 -6.87 3.56
C VAL A 118 -13.51 -8.07 2.74
N TYR A 119 -13.82 -7.85 1.45
CA TYR A 119 -14.38 -8.90 0.59
C TYR A 119 -13.47 -10.13 0.42
N PRO A 120 -12.14 -10.03 0.30
CA PRO A 120 -11.30 -11.22 0.25
C PRO A 120 -11.43 -12.09 1.50
N TRP A 121 -11.47 -11.48 2.68
CA TRP A 121 -11.64 -12.19 3.96
C TRP A 121 -13.02 -12.85 4.09
N MET A 122 -14.10 -12.14 3.69
CA MET A 122 -15.45 -12.73 3.64
C MET A 122 -15.52 -13.90 2.67
N SER A 123 -14.88 -13.78 1.51
CA SER A 123 -14.86 -14.84 0.49
C SER A 123 -14.04 -16.05 0.97
N ALA A 124 -12.86 -15.81 1.53
CA ALA A 124 -11.99 -16.86 2.04
C ALA A 124 -12.61 -17.56 3.26
N SER A 125 -13.27 -16.82 4.17
CA SER A 125 -13.97 -17.41 5.31
C SER A 125 -15.06 -18.40 4.89
N LYS A 126 -15.85 -18.01 3.88
CA LYS A 126 -16.87 -18.90 3.30
C LYS A 126 -16.26 -20.13 2.64
N ALA A 127 -15.14 -19.99 1.95
CA ALA A 127 -14.50 -21.09 1.22
C ALA A 127 -13.74 -22.06 2.14
N ARG A 128 -13.17 -21.57 3.24
CA ARG A 128 -12.24 -22.32 4.11
C ARG A 128 -12.80 -22.62 5.49
N GLY A 129 -13.94 -22.02 5.86
CA GLY A 129 -14.68 -22.34 7.10
C GLY A 129 -14.22 -21.61 8.36
N PHE A 130 -13.25 -20.71 8.30
CA PHE A 130 -12.94 -19.81 9.42
C PHE A 130 -13.99 -18.69 9.54
N SER A 131 -14.04 -18.02 10.69
CA SER A 131 -14.92 -16.86 10.92
C SER A 131 -14.17 -15.55 10.63
N TYR A 132 -14.87 -14.56 10.05
CA TYR A 132 -14.37 -13.19 9.91
C TYR A 132 -15.30 -12.23 10.63
N GLU A 133 -14.76 -11.44 11.55
CA GLU A 133 -15.52 -10.51 12.40
C GLU A 133 -14.99 -9.08 12.21
N LEU A 134 -15.89 -8.14 11.93
CA LEU A 134 -15.57 -6.72 11.92
C LEU A 134 -15.83 -6.14 13.30
N ILE A 135 -14.80 -5.64 13.95
CA ILE A 135 -14.90 -4.92 15.22
C ILE A 135 -15.53 -3.55 14.96
N PRO A 136 -16.60 -3.19 15.68
CA PRO A 136 -17.23 -1.88 15.54
C PRO A 136 -16.25 -0.72 15.81
N MET A 137 -16.40 0.35 15.04
CA MET A 137 -15.62 1.57 15.27
C MET A 137 -16.12 2.36 16.49
N ILE A 138 -15.21 3.09 17.13
CA ILE A 138 -15.55 4.08 18.16
C ILE A 138 -15.31 5.47 17.59
N GLY A 139 -16.38 6.26 17.43
CA GLY A 139 -16.27 7.62 16.92
C GLY A 139 -15.58 7.72 15.55
N ARG A 140 -15.83 6.78 14.65
CA ARG A 140 -15.23 6.63 13.32
C ARG A 140 -13.75 6.20 13.32
N MET A 141 -13.23 5.76 14.46
CA MET A 141 -11.86 5.28 14.62
C MET A 141 -11.85 3.77 14.87
N VAL A 142 -10.77 3.13 14.48
CA VAL A 142 -10.53 1.71 14.79
C VAL A 142 -10.46 1.52 16.30
N ASP A 143 -11.25 0.62 16.85
CA ASP A 143 -11.19 0.24 18.27
C ASP A 143 -9.99 -0.69 18.52
N GLN A 144 -8.80 -0.10 18.49
CA GLN A 144 -7.54 -0.82 18.72
C GLN A 144 -7.51 -1.46 20.11
N ALA A 145 -8.16 -0.85 21.11
CA ALA A 145 -8.21 -1.40 22.46
C ALA A 145 -9.01 -2.71 22.51
N THR A 146 -10.15 -2.78 21.82
CA THR A 146 -10.93 -4.02 21.70
C THR A 146 -10.17 -5.08 20.89
N ILE A 147 -9.51 -4.71 19.78
CA ILE A 147 -8.68 -5.63 18.99
C ILE A 147 -7.58 -6.23 19.88
N LEU A 148 -6.80 -5.43 20.58
CA LEU A 148 -5.73 -5.87 21.49
C LEU A 148 -6.27 -6.78 22.62
N ARG A 149 -7.41 -6.42 23.19
CA ARG A 149 -8.06 -7.27 24.21
C ARG A 149 -8.48 -8.62 23.62
N ARG A 150 -9.08 -8.65 22.42
CA ARG A 150 -9.48 -9.90 21.74
C ARG A 150 -8.27 -10.77 21.41
N ILE A 151 -7.18 -10.18 20.90
CA ILE A 151 -5.90 -10.87 20.69
C ILE A 151 -5.45 -11.54 21.99
N ALA A 152 -5.53 -10.85 23.12
CA ALA A 152 -5.06 -11.37 24.40
C ALA A 152 -5.96 -12.47 25.00
N THR A 153 -7.29 -12.41 24.78
CA THR A 153 -8.26 -13.21 25.56
C THR A 153 -9.04 -14.25 24.76
N ASP A 154 -9.22 -14.09 23.45
CA ASP A 154 -9.99 -15.03 22.63
C ASP A 154 -9.06 -16.03 21.91
N PRO A 155 -9.05 -17.31 22.32
CA PRO A 155 -8.14 -18.32 21.74
C PRO A 155 -8.46 -18.66 20.28
N ARG A 156 -9.64 -18.31 19.77
CA ARG A 156 -10.05 -18.52 18.38
C ARG A 156 -9.39 -17.53 17.44
N VAL A 157 -8.97 -16.36 17.94
CA VAL A 157 -8.30 -15.36 17.11
C VAL A 157 -6.99 -15.92 16.60
N LYS A 158 -6.90 -16.12 15.29
CA LYS A 158 -5.73 -16.62 14.55
C LYS A 158 -5.24 -15.65 13.49
N GLY A 159 -6.02 -14.62 13.17
CA GLY A 159 -5.64 -13.59 12.22
C GLY A 159 -6.19 -12.22 12.60
N VAL A 160 -5.46 -11.18 12.20
CA VAL A 160 -5.88 -9.78 12.25
C VAL A 160 -5.58 -9.18 10.87
N ALA A 161 -6.57 -8.50 10.28
CA ALA A 161 -6.46 -7.88 8.97
C ALA A 161 -6.95 -6.43 9.05
N LEU A 162 -6.04 -5.47 8.89
CA LEU A 162 -6.34 -4.05 9.07
C LEU A 162 -5.64 -3.19 8.02
N SER A 163 -6.27 -2.06 7.67
CA SER A 163 -5.58 -0.99 6.97
C SER A 163 -4.67 -0.22 7.93
N TRP A 164 -3.43 0.04 7.53
CA TRP A 164 -2.50 0.88 8.30
C TRP A 164 -3.02 2.29 8.50
N VAL A 165 -3.59 2.85 7.42
CA VAL A 165 -4.20 4.18 7.42
C VAL A 165 -5.61 4.10 6.85
N SER A 166 -6.58 4.59 7.60
CA SER A 166 -7.97 4.65 7.16
C SER A 166 -8.12 5.55 5.93
N PHE A 167 -8.72 5.01 4.86
CA PHE A 167 -9.05 5.78 3.66
C PHE A 167 -10.13 6.85 3.92
N TRP A 168 -10.87 6.71 4.99
CA TRP A 168 -12.01 7.54 5.35
C TRP A 168 -11.63 8.71 6.25
N THR A 169 -10.89 8.43 7.34
CA THR A 169 -10.57 9.44 8.36
C THR A 169 -9.11 9.89 8.33
N GLY A 170 -8.23 9.11 7.68
CA GLY A 170 -6.79 9.32 7.77
C GLY A 170 -6.17 8.88 9.10
N GLU A 171 -6.95 8.17 9.96
CA GLU A 171 -6.39 7.56 11.16
C GLU A 171 -5.28 6.58 10.80
N ARG A 172 -4.16 6.67 11.51
CA ARG A 172 -3.05 5.73 11.47
C ARG A 172 -3.09 4.87 12.72
N ILE A 173 -3.23 3.55 12.55
CA ILE A 173 -3.18 2.59 13.66
C ILE A 173 -1.74 2.33 14.10
N ASP A 174 -1.58 1.85 15.33
CA ASP A 174 -0.29 1.45 15.89
C ASP A 174 0.06 0.01 15.47
N LEU A 175 0.82 -0.12 14.36
CA LEU A 175 1.26 -1.43 13.86
C LEU A 175 2.17 -2.16 14.83
N ASP A 176 3.03 -1.42 15.57
CA ASP A 176 3.98 -2.03 16.51
C ASP A 176 3.25 -2.67 17.69
N ALA A 177 2.25 -1.98 18.26
CA ALA A 177 1.46 -2.52 19.36
C ALA A 177 0.63 -3.74 18.93
N ILE A 178 -0.08 -3.64 17.81
CA ILE A 178 -0.93 -4.74 17.32
C ILE A 178 -0.07 -5.92 16.85
N GLY A 179 0.97 -5.65 16.07
CA GLY A 179 1.85 -6.69 15.55
C GLY A 179 2.62 -7.41 16.64
N SER A 180 3.11 -6.70 17.66
CA SER A 180 3.76 -7.32 18.82
C SER A 180 2.80 -8.23 19.60
N ALA A 181 1.55 -7.79 19.80
CA ALA A 181 0.53 -8.60 20.44
C ALA A 181 0.19 -9.85 19.62
N CYS A 182 0.06 -9.73 18.30
CA CYS A 182 -0.15 -10.86 17.39
C CYS A 182 1.02 -11.83 17.45
N ARG A 183 2.24 -11.34 17.31
CA ARG A 183 3.48 -12.14 17.32
C ARG A 183 3.63 -12.94 18.61
N ALA A 184 3.36 -12.32 19.77
CA ALA A 184 3.43 -12.98 21.09
C ALA A 184 2.44 -14.15 21.24
N ARG A 185 1.39 -14.19 20.42
CA ARG A 185 0.32 -15.21 20.46
C ARG A 185 0.32 -16.15 19.25
N GLY A 186 1.25 -15.99 18.31
CA GLY A 186 1.25 -16.75 17.06
C GLY A 186 0.01 -16.47 16.18
N ILE A 187 -0.46 -15.23 16.19
CA ILE A 187 -1.59 -14.74 15.40
C ILE A 187 -1.05 -14.03 14.15
N TRP A 188 -1.59 -14.32 13.00
CA TRP A 188 -1.20 -13.72 11.73
C TRP A 188 -1.65 -12.26 11.64
N PHE A 189 -0.77 -11.38 11.18
CA PHE A 189 -1.09 -9.97 10.98
C PHE A 189 -0.89 -9.56 9.53
N ALA A 190 -1.99 -9.29 8.83
CA ALA A 190 -2.02 -8.80 7.45
C ALA A 190 -2.42 -7.33 7.40
N VAL A 191 -1.69 -6.53 6.64
CA VAL A 191 -1.86 -5.07 6.58
C VAL A 191 -2.07 -4.59 5.15
N ASP A 192 -3.16 -3.85 4.92
CA ASP A 192 -3.32 -2.99 3.75
C ASP A 192 -2.59 -1.66 4.01
N ALA A 193 -1.50 -1.44 3.30
CA ALA A 193 -0.64 -0.26 3.49
C ALA A 193 -0.80 0.80 2.39
N ILE A 194 -1.78 0.65 1.47
CA ILE A 194 -1.91 1.54 0.29
C ILE A 194 -2.07 3.02 0.64
N GLN A 195 -2.65 3.36 1.80
CA GLN A 195 -2.83 4.75 2.24
C GLN A 195 -1.69 5.25 3.13
N GLY A 196 -0.85 4.35 3.63
CA GLY A 196 0.26 4.69 4.53
C GLY A 196 1.61 4.83 3.82
N LEU A 197 1.87 3.97 2.82
CA LEU A 197 3.15 3.97 2.10
C LEU A 197 3.31 5.22 1.22
N GLY A 198 4.44 5.88 1.36
CA GLY A 198 4.76 7.16 0.75
C GLY A 198 4.72 8.31 1.77
N PRO A 199 3.57 8.63 2.38
CA PRO A 199 3.49 9.69 3.38
C PRO A 199 3.97 9.28 4.78
N CYS A 200 4.05 7.99 5.08
CA CYS A 200 4.55 7.47 6.35
C CYS A 200 5.70 6.48 6.11
N THR A 201 6.61 6.40 7.06
CA THR A 201 7.74 5.45 7.03
C THR A 201 7.34 4.13 7.69
N LEU A 202 7.62 3.02 7.04
CA LEU A 202 7.46 1.66 7.57
C LEU A 202 8.80 0.94 7.49
N ASP A 203 9.22 0.33 8.60
CA ASP A 203 10.42 -0.50 8.70
C ASP A 203 10.05 -1.89 9.20
N LEU A 204 9.92 -2.84 8.28
CA LEU A 204 9.51 -4.22 8.57
C LEU A 204 10.58 -5.04 9.29
N SER A 205 11.83 -4.55 9.35
CA SER A 205 12.85 -5.15 10.19
C SER A 205 12.55 -4.98 11.69
N ARG A 206 11.68 -4.03 12.04
CA ARG A 206 11.30 -3.66 13.41
C ARG A 206 9.82 -3.86 13.71
N THR A 207 8.95 -3.52 12.76
CA THR A 207 7.49 -3.62 12.90
C THR A 207 7.03 -5.03 12.55
N PRO A 208 6.46 -5.79 13.50
CA PRO A 208 6.16 -7.21 13.32
C PRO A 208 4.85 -7.42 12.55
N VAL A 209 4.90 -7.31 11.23
CA VAL A 209 3.81 -7.63 10.30
C VAL A 209 4.19 -8.89 9.51
N ASP A 210 3.23 -9.73 9.17
CA ASP A 210 3.45 -10.97 8.44
C ASP A 210 3.27 -10.81 6.93
N ILE A 211 2.23 -10.08 6.53
CA ILE A 211 1.95 -9.77 5.12
C ILE A 211 1.56 -8.30 5.01
N VAL A 212 2.21 -7.58 4.09
CA VAL A 212 1.85 -6.20 3.73
C VAL A 212 1.46 -6.15 2.27
N SER A 213 0.33 -5.53 1.94
CA SER A 213 -0.06 -5.27 0.56
C SER A 213 -0.11 -3.78 0.27
N GLY A 214 0.41 -3.37 -0.89
CA GLY A 214 0.40 -1.98 -1.33
C GLY A 214 0.30 -1.83 -2.85
N GLY A 215 -0.57 -0.93 -3.29
CA GLY A 215 -0.63 -0.49 -4.69
C GLY A 215 0.11 0.82 -4.88
N ALA A 216 0.80 0.97 -6.00
CA ALA A 216 1.68 2.11 -6.22
C ALA A 216 0.99 3.36 -6.80
N GLN A 217 -0.26 3.26 -7.26
CA GLN A 217 -0.98 4.31 -7.97
C GLN A 217 -1.45 5.49 -7.09
N LYS A 218 -1.34 5.39 -5.77
CA LYS A 218 -1.75 6.45 -4.84
C LYS A 218 -0.54 7.25 -4.36
N TRP A 219 -0.12 7.05 -3.15
CA TRP A 219 0.93 7.84 -2.51
C TRP A 219 2.35 7.52 -3.00
N LEU A 220 2.54 6.36 -3.64
CA LEU A 220 3.78 6.05 -4.34
C LEU A 220 3.82 6.67 -5.77
N CYS A 221 2.80 7.44 -6.17
CA CYS A 221 2.76 8.27 -7.38
C CYS A 221 3.18 7.52 -8.66
N SER A 222 2.78 6.25 -8.80
CA SER A 222 3.21 5.36 -9.88
C SER A 222 2.05 4.95 -10.79
N PRO A 223 2.30 4.30 -11.92
CA PRO A 223 1.25 3.80 -12.82
C PRO A 223 0.29 2.83 -12.13
N TRP A 224 -0.91 2.71 -12.68
CA TRP A 224 -1.83 1.61 -12.38
C TRP A 224 -1.22 0.28 -12.85
N GLY A 225 -1.55 -0.81 -12.15
CA GLY A 225 -1.04 -2.14 -12.50
C GLY A 225 0.25 -2.51 -11.80
N ALA A 226 0.99 -1.56 -11.22
CA ALA A 226 2.15 -1.83 -10.38
C ALA A 226 1.75 -1.87 -8.90
N ALA A 227 1.95 -3.03 -8.27
CA ALA A 227 1.65 -3.27 -6.87
C ALA A 227 2.56 -4.37 -6.32
N PHE A 228 2.51 -4.62 -5.01
CA PHE A 228 3.31 -5.64 -4.38
C PHE A 228 2.65 -6.22 -3.13
N ALA A 229 3.13 -7.39 -2.73
CA ALA A 229 2.94 -7.96 -1.41
C ALA A 229 4.31 -8.27 -0.80
N TYR A 230 4.52 -7.85 0.44
CA TYR A 230 5.57 -8.35 1.30
C TYR A 230 5.07 -9.58 2.03
N VAL A 231 5.87 -10.62 2.09
CA VAL A 231 5.63 -11.82 2.90
C VAL A 231 6.87 -12.05 3.75
N ARG A 232 6.72 -12.07 5.06
CA ARG A 232 7.81 -12.31 6.01
C ARG A 232 8.57 -13.58 5.66
N GLY A 233 9.89 -13.52 5.61
CA GLY A 233 10.77 -14.52 5.02
C GLY A 233 10.57 -15.95 5.52
N ASP A 234 10.42 -16.13 6.85
CA ASP A 234 10.19 -17.45 7.45
C ASP A 234 8.81 -18.06 7.13
N LEU A 235 7.87 -17.27 6.59
CA LEU A 235 6.54 -17.74 6.17
C LEU A 235 6.51 -18.24 4.73
N ILE A 236 7.39 -17.74 3.87
CA ILE A 236 7.32 -17.99 2.42
C ILE A 236 7.24 -19.48 2.12
N ALA A 237 8.09 -20.29 2.74
CA ALA A 237 8.09 -21.74 2.53
C ALA A 237 6.89 -22.46 3.19
N GLN A 238 6.21 -21.83 4.14
CA GLN A 238 5.09 -22.40 4.89
C GLN A 238 3.74 -22.13 4.21
N LEU A 239 3.66 -21.09 3.37
CA LEU A 239 2.43 -20.67 2.73
C LEU A 239 2.28 -21.29 1.34
N GLU A 240 1.16 -21.95 1.11
CA GLU A 240 0.80 -22.46 -0.21
C GLU A 240 0.23 -21.33 -1.06
N PRO A 241 0.78 -21.04 -2.25
CA PRO A 241 0.24 -20.02 -3.14
C PRO A 241 -1.22 -20.28 -3.50
N PRO A 242 -2.12 -19.29 -3.39
CA PRO A 242 -3.54 -19.47 -3.69
C PRO A 242 -3.82 -19.58 -5.19
N ALA A 243 -2.84 -19.26 -6.02
CA ALA A 243 -2.90 -19.36 -7.46
C ALA A 243 -1.50 -19.66 -8.02
N ALA A 244 -1.44 -20.50 -9.03
CA ALA A 244 -0.21 -20.86 -9.73
C ALA A 244 -0.09 -20.07 -11.04
N GLY A 245 1.13 -19.67 -11.35
CA GLY A 245 1.49 -19.11 -12.65
C GLY A 245 2.85 -19.64 -13.11
N TRP A 246 3.19 -19.46 -14.37
CA TRP A 246 4.46 -19.95 -14.90
C TRP A 246 5.69 -19.27 -14.25
N LEU A 247 5.54 -18.04 -13.72
CA LEU A 247 6.59 -17.33 -13.00
C LEU A 247 6.80 -17.81 -11.56
N SER A 248 5.82 -18.49 -10.98
CA SER A 248 5.86 -18.95 -9.58
C SER A 248 6.63 -20.25 -9.38
N GLN A 249 6.99 -20.95 -10.47
CA GLN A 249 7.69 -22.23 -10.42
C GLN A 249 9.20 -22.06 -10.35
N ALA A 250 9.89 -23.00 -9.73
CA ALA A 250 11.36 -22.99 -9.59
C ALA A 250 12.09 -22.94 -10.94
N SER A 251 11.53 -23.53 -11.99
CA SER A 251 12.05 -23.55 -13.36
C SER A 251 11.77 -22.30 -14.19
N ALA A 252 11.04 -21.30 -13.66
CA ALA A 252 10.56 -20.14 -14.42
C ALA A 252 11.63 -19.32 -15.16
N GLY A 253 12.90 -19.37 -14.72
CA GLY A 253 14.01 -18.67 -15.36
C GLY A 253 14.68 -19.44 -16.51
N ASP A 254 14.35 -20.71 -16.70
CA ASP A 254 14.97 -21.57 -17.72
C ASP A 254 14.03 -21.82 -18.89
N PHE A 255 14.12 -20.97 -19.90
CA PHE A 255 13.29 -21.06 -21.11
C PHE A 255 13.55 -22.31 -21.97
N SER A 256 14.64 -23.05 -21.74
CA SER A 256 14.91 -24.31 -22.41
C SER A 256 14.08 -25.48 -21.86
N ARG A 257 13.47 -25.31 -20.68
CA ARG A 257 12.73 -26.32 -19.92
C ARG A 257 11.21 -26.07 -19.83
N PHE A 258 10.64 -25.23 -20.67
CA PHE A 258 9.20 -24.89 -20.61
C PHE A 258 8.24 -26.08 -20.71
N LEU A 259 8.65 -27.18 -21.29
CA LEU A 259 7.83 -28.39 -21.39
C LEU A 259 8.14 -29.45 -20.31
N ASP A 260 9.04 -29.12 -19.40
CA ASP A 260 9.38 -29.92 -18.23
C ASP A 260 8.56 -29.38 -17.04
N TYR A 261 7.32 -29.87 -16.90
CA TYR A 261 6.35 -29.36 -15.92
C TYR A 261 6.70 -29.81 -14.49
N ASP A 262 7.70 -29.16 -13.89
CA ASP A 262 8.06 -29.33 -12.48
C ASP A 262 7.16 -28.44 -11.61
N PRO A 263 6.33 -29.00 -10.70
CA PRO A 263 5.45 -28.23 -9.85
C PRO A 263 6.15 -27.57 -8.65
N ALA A 264 7.47 -27.67 -8.53
CA ALA A 264 8.22 -27.09 -7.43
C ALA A 264 8.10 -25.55 -7.42
N TRP A 265 7.69 -25.00 -6.30
CA TRP A 265 7.60 -23.56 -6.11
C TRP A 265 8.99 -22.91 -5.96
N ARG A 266 9.10 -21.66 -6.38
CA ARG A 266 10.26 -20.82 -6.02
C ARG A 266 10.43 -20.77 -4.51
N SER A 267 11.67 -20.58 -4.05
CA SER A 267 12.00 -20.49 -2.63
C SER A 267 11.75 -19.10 -2.02
N ASP A 268 11.56 -18.07 -2.85
CA ASP A 268 11.32 -16.69 -2.50
C ASP A 268 9.84 -16.28 -2.72
N ALA A 269 9.49 -15.02 -2.39
CA ALA A 269 8.12 -14.53 -2.53
C ALA A 269 7.62 -14.47 -3.98
N GLN A 270 8.48 -14.61 -4.98
CA GLN A 270 8.07 -14.72 -6.38
C GLN A 270 7.17 -15.95 -6.62
N ARG A 271 7.15 -16.93 -5.70
CA ARG A 271 6.20 -18.07 -5.75
C ARG A 271 4.73 -17.61 -5.70
N PHE A 272 4.46 -16.40 -5.22
CA PHE A 272 3.12 -15.81 -5.15
C PHE A 272 2.77 -14.95 -6.37
N GLU A 273 3.66 -14.84 -7.35
CA GLU A 273 3.42 -14.08 -8.58
C GLU A 273 2.70 -14.93 -9.63
N VAL A 274 1.68 -14.34 -10.27
CA VAL A 274 0.86 -15.04 -11.24
C VAL A 274 0.96 -14.38 -12.61
N GLY A 275 1.40 -15.14 -13.58
CA GLY A 275 1.39 -14.76 -14.99
C GLY A 275 2.40 -13.70 -15.39
N SER A 276 2.14 -13.08 -16.55
CA SER A 276 2.98 -12.01 -17.07
C SER A 276 2.66 -10.70 -16.34
N LEU A 277 3.67 -10.13 -15.71
CA LEU A 277 3.56 -8.85 -15.01
C LEU A 277 3.62 -7.67 -16.01
N PRO A 278 2.99 -6.54 -15.71
CA PRO A 278 3.00 -5.34 -16.57
C PRO A 278 4.34 -4.60 -16.43
N ILE A 279 5.39 -5.10 -17.10
CA ILE A 279 6.78 -4.59 -16.97
C ILE A 279 6.85 -3.08 -17.18
N GLN A 280 6.11 -2.52 -18.15
CA GLN A 280 6.09 -1.08 -18.40
C GLN A 280 5.66 -0.28 -17.16
N ASP A 281 4.67 -0.76 -16.41
CA ASP A 281 4.17 -0.05 -15.23
C ASP A 281 5.20 -0.11 -14.09
N PHE A 282 5.93 -1.23 -13.98
CA PHE A 282 7.06 -1.36 -13.06
C PHE A 282 8.24 -0.47 -13.46
N VAL A 283 8.49 -0.22 -14.76
CA VAL A 283 9.49 0.76 -15.21
C VAL A 283 9.14 2.15 -14.67
N GLY A 284 7.88 2.58 -14.83
CA GLY A 284 7.42 3.84 -14.27
C GLY A 284 7.50 3.89 -12.74
N MET A 285 7.14 2.79 -12.07
CA MET A 285 7.24 2.67 -10.61
C MET A 285 8.69 2.74 -10.13
N ASN A 286 9.64 2.09 -10.81
CA ASN A 286 11.05 2.14 -10.45
C ASN A 286 11.56 3.59 -10.42
N ALA A 287 11.27 4.36 -11.46
CA ALA A 287 11.67 5.77 -11.53
C ALA A 287 11.07 6.59 -10.38
N THR A 288 9.81 6.33 -10.00
CA THR A 288 9.19 7.02 -8.87
C THR A 288 9.78 6.58 -7.53
N LEU A 289 9.99 5.27 -7.31
CA LEU A 289 10.58 4.78 -6.07
C LEU A 289 12.01 5.30 -5.87
N GLU A 290 12.80 5.39 -6.94
CA GLU A 290 14.11 6.02 -6.90
C GLU A 290 14.02 7.48 -6.43
N LEU A 291 13.04 8.25 -6.94
CA LEU A 291 12.79 9.62 -6.46
C LEU A 291 12.46 9.64 -4.96
N LEU A 292 11.54 8.80 -4.51
CA LEU A 292 11.14 8.77 -3.10
C LEU A 292 12.29 8.39 -2.17
N LEU A 293 13.14 7.45 -2.59
CA LEU A 293 14.33 7.03 -1.84
C LEU A 293 15.41 8.12 -1.84
N GLU A 294 15.64 8.83 -2.97
CA GLU A 294 16.53 9.99 -3.05
C GLU A 294 16.10 11.12 -2.10
N LEU A 295 14.80 11.41 -2.04
CA LEU A 295 14.25 12.42 -1.14
C LEU A 295 14.33 12.00 0.33
N GLY A 296 14.33 10.71 0.58
CA GLY A 296 14.33 10.08 1.89
C GLY A 296 12.93 9.99 2.51
N PRO A 297 12.40 8.77 2.73
CA PRO A 297 11.05 8.56 3.27
C PRO A 297 10.76 9.34 4.55
N ALA A 298 11.71 9.38 5.49
CA ALA A 298 11.57 10.14 6.73
C ALA A 298 11.50 11.68 6.52
N HIS A 299 12.12 12.20 5.46
CA HIS A 299 12.01 13.63 5.12
C HIS A 299 10.64 13.93 4.51
N ILE A 300 10.14 13.01 3.66
CA ILE A 300 8.79 13.11 3.08
C ILE A 300 7.76 13.09 4.20
N GLU A 301 7.83 12.12 5.13
CA GLU A 301 6.89 12.01 6.25
C GLU A 301 6.86 13.31 7.08
N ARG A 302 8.03 13.85 7.47
CA ARG A 302 8.07 15.12 8.22
C ARG A 302 7.46 16.28 7.46
N HIS A 303 7.73 16.38 6.16
CA HIS A 303 7.16 17.44 5.33
C HIS A 303 5.64 17.32 5.21
N VAL A 304 5.13 16.14 4.91
CA VAL A 304 3.70 15.84 4.82
C VAL A 304 3.02 16.11 6.18
N ALA A 305 3.59 15.64 7.29
CA ALA A 305 3.06 15.87 8.63
C ALA A 305 2.94 17.37 8.96
N SER A 306 3.91 18.20 8.53
CA SER A 306 3.85 19.65 8.73
C SER A 306 2.73 20.32 7.94
N LEU A 307 2.45 19.86 6.73
CA LEU A 307 1.34 20.35 5.90
C LEU A 307 -0.02 19.92 6.47
N VAL A 308 -0.11 18.67 6.91
CA VAL A 308 -1.32 18.11 7.53
C VAL A 308 -1.62 18.84 8.85
N GLU A 309 -0.60 19.09 9.71
CA GLU A 309 -0.76 19.86 10.93
C GLU A 309 -1.35 21.24 10.65
N ARG A 310 -0.79 21.96 9.67
CA ARG A 310 -1.28 23.28 9.27
C ARG A 310 -2.74 23.23 8.81
N LEU A 311 -3.10 22.21 8.01
CA LEU A 311 -4.47 22.04 7.51
C LEU A 311 -5.43 21.67 8.63
N VAL A 312 -5.10 20.70 9.49
CA VAL A 312 -5.91 20.26 10.62
C VAL A 312 -6.13 21.41 11.62
N SER A 313 -5.08 22.18 11.95
CA SER A 313 -5.19 23.33 12.84
C SER A 313 -6.08 24.42 12.24
N GLY A 314 -5.92 24.73 10.95
CA GLY A 314 -6.75 25.74 10.27
C GLY A 314 -8.21 25.35 10.17
N LEU A 315 -8.51 24.10 9.77
CA LEU A 315 -9.88 23.59 9.69
C LEU A 315 -10.51 23.42 11.08
N GLY A 316 -9.72 22.96 12.06
CA GLY A 316 -10.18 22.74 13.43
C GLY A 316 -10.47 24.04 14.22
N ALA A 317 -10.00 25.19 13.75
CA ALA A 317 -10.33 26.50 14.29
C ALA A 317 -11.70 27.01 13.80
N ARG A 318 -12.27 26.40 12.77
CA ARG A 318 -13.58 26.75 12.23
C ARG A 318 -14.69 26.04 13.03
N GLY A 319 -15.61 26.79 13.59
CA GLY A 319 -16.72 26.26 14.39
C GLY A 319 -17.85 25.62 13.57
N ASP A 320 -17.83 25.78 12.23
CA ASP A 320 -18.84 25.27 11.30
C ASP A 320 -18.43 23.91 10.66
N LEU A 321 -17.25 23.39 11.00
CA LEU A 321 -16.72 22.14 10.45
C LEU A 321 -16.55 21.07 11.54
N GLU A 322 -16.89 19.83 11.20
CA GLU A 322 -16.58 18.65 12.02
C GLU A 322 -15.38 17.91 11.43
N LEU A 323 -14.25 17.94 12.15
CA LEU A 323 -13.04 17.23 11.72
C LEU A 323 -13.17 15.74 12.04
N TYR A 324 -13.07 14.88 11.00
CA TYR A 324 -13.08 13.43 11.14
C TYR A 324 -11.68 12.87 11.38
N THR A 325 -10.66 13.54 10.86
CA THR A 325 -9.25 13.17 11.09
C THR A 325 -8.85 13.38 12.54
N PRO A 326 -8.13 12.44 13.17
CA PRO A 326 -7.63 12.60 14.53
C PRO A 326 -6.83 13.90 14.71
N ARG A 327 -7.08 14.63 15.80
CA ARG A 327 -6.28 15.81 16.13
C ARG A 327 -4.86 15.45 16.62
N ASP A 328 -4.72 14.26 17.22
CA ASP A 328 -3.43 13.73 17.65
C ASP A 328 -2.54 13.42 16.43
N PRO A 329 -1.37 14.08 16.28
CA PRO A 329 -0.47 13.86 15.14
C PRO A 329 0.12 12.45 15.08
N THR A 330 0.18 11.73 16.19
CA THR A 330 0.68 10.35 16.23
C THR A 330 -0.33 9.35 15.65
N ARG A 331 -1.61 9.73 15.62
CA ARG A 331 -2.72 8.89 15.17
C ARG A 331 -3.25 9.26 13.78
N ARG A 332 -2.56 10.07 13.02
CA ARG A 332 -2.98 10.46 11.67
C ARG A 332 -1.86 10.35 10.64
N ALA A 333 -2.25 10.21 9.40
CA ALA A 333 -1.36 10.23 8.25
C ALA A 333 -1.67 11.45 7.34
N ALA A 334 -1.62 11.27 6.03
CA ALA A 334 -1.72 12.36 5.05
C ALA A 334 -3.16 12.71 4.61
N ILE A 335 -4.15 11.91 4.97
CA ILE A 335 -5.56 12.16 4.63
C ILE A 335 -6.16 13.09 5.70
N VAL A 336 -6.82 14.16 5.24
CA VAL A 336 -7.60 15.05 6.12
C VAL A 336 -9.04 15.05 5.65
N ALA A 337 -9.93 14.56 6.52
CA ALA A 337 -11.36 14.46 6.26
C ALA A 337 -12.15 15.38 7.20
N VAL A 338 -13.07 16.13 6.62
CA VAL A 338 -13.94 17.05 7.35
C VAL A 338 -15.37 16.96 6.81
N ARG A 339 -16.33 17.06 7.70
CA ARG A 339 -17.73 17.29 7.35
C ARG A 339 -18.05 18.77 7.35
N THR A 340 -18.72 19.23 6.32
CA THR A 340 -19.21 20.61 6.20
C THR A 340 -20.74 20.63 6.21
N PRO A 341 -21.38 21.76 6.52
CA PRO A 341 -22.84 21.87 6.46
C PRO A 341 -23.41 21.71 5.05
N ASP A 342 -22.66 22.13 4.02
CA ASP A 342 -23.06 22.01 2.61
C ASP A 342 -21.89 21.51 1.78
N VAL A 343 -21.77 20.19 1.72
CA VAL A 343 -20.71 19.49 0.97
C VAL A 343 -20.72 19.82 -0.51
N ALA A 344 -21.92 19.98 -1.11
CA ALA A 344 -22.04 20.26 -2.54
C ALA A 344 -21.51 21.66 -2.88
N ALA A 345 -21.92 22.68 -2.11
CA ALA A 345 -21.48 24.05 -2.33
C ALA A 345 -19.97 24.21 -2.03
N ASP A 346 -19.44 23.56 -1.00
CA ASP A 346 -18.02 23.61 -0.68
C ASP A 346 -17.17 22.90 -1.74
N SER A 347 -17.63 21.74 -2.22
CA SER A 347 -16.98 21.05 -3.32
C SER A 347 -16.97 21.90 -4.61
N GLN A 348 -18.07 22.58 -4.93
CA GLN A 348 -18.12 23.48 -6.08
C GLN A 348 -17.14 24.66 -5.95
N ARG A 349 -17.06 25.26 -4.74
CA ARG A 349 -16.10 26.35 -4.46
C ARG A 349 -14.64 25.90 -4.61
N LEU A 350 -14.30 24.71 -4.10
CA LEU A 350 -12.97 24.15 -4.23
C LEU A 350 -12.61 23.88 -5.69
N ARG A 351 -13.53 23.29 -6.46
CA ARG A 351 -13.36 23.06 -7.91
C ARG A 351 -13.18 24.36 -8.69
N ALA A 352 -13.99 25.40 -8.37
CA ALA A 352 -13.84 26.73 -9.00
C ALA A 352 -12.49 27.38 -8.71
N ALA A 353 -11.85 27.01 -7.58
CA ALA A 353 -10.48 27.42 -7.24
C ALA A 353 -9.39 26.46 -7.78
N ASN A 354 -9.71 25.55 -8.69
CA ASN A 354 -8.83 24.50 -9.21
C ASN A 354 -8.20 23.62 -8.12
N ILE A 355 -8.95 23.32 -7.05
CA ILE A 355 -8.51 22.42 -5.99
C ILE A 355 -9.14 21.05 -6.21
N VAL A 356 -8.32 20.06 -6.58
CA VAL A 356 -8.71 18.66 -6.75
C VAL A 356 -8.86 18.02 -5.38
N HIS A 357 -10.02 17.46 -5.09
CA HIS A 357 -10.35 16.83 -3.81
C HIS A 357 -11.37 15.72 -4.02
N ALA A 358 -11.52 14.83 -3.04
CA ALA A 358 -12.55 13.81 -3.02
C ALA A 358 -13.73 14.23 -2.14
N VAL A 359 -14.93 13.82 -2.54
CA VAL A 359 -16.15 13.84 -1.70
C VAL A 359 -16.47 12.39 -1.34
N ARG A 360 -16.80 12.15 -0.08
CA ARG A 360 -17.24 10.84 0.43
C ARG A 360 -18.60 11.03 1.11
N GLU A 361 -19.46 10.05 0.96
CA GLU A 361 -20.77 10.01 1.62
C GLU A 361 -20.65 9.56 3.09
#